data_a793b04f517b9ffd8f3d709ebea06749
#
_entry.id   a793b04f517b9ffd8f3d709ebea06749
#
_cell.length_a   1.000
_cell.length_b   1.000
_cell.length_c   1.000
_cell.angle_alpha   90.00
_cell.angle_beta   90.00
_cell.angle_gamma   90.00
#
_symmetry.space_group_name_H-M   'P 1'
#
loop_
_entity.id
_entity.type
_entity.pdbx_description
1 polymer ?
#
loop_
_entity_poly.entity_id
_entity_poly.type
_entity_poly.pdbx_seq_one_letter_code
_entity_poly.pdbx_strand_id
1 'polypeptide(L)'
;NWASFPPHRHDFDRLPEEVDMEELYFFRFDPEGGFGLQRIYNDARSIDTAVPVVHNDAALLPEGYHPVVNAPGYAMYYLWIMAGKTRRFLSSLDPAHRWIAK
;
A
#
# COMPACT_ATOMS: atom_id res chain seq x y z
N ASN A 1 -8.06 -8.98 7.53
CA ASN A 1 -7.80 -7.64 8.08
C ASN A 1 -7.06 -6.78 7.08
N TRP A 2 -7.25 -5.47 7.15
CA TRP A 2 -6.57 -4.50 6.32
C TRP A 2 -5.21 -4.13 6.90
N ALA A 3 -4.25 -3.86 6.02
CA ALA A 3 -2.95 -3.28 6.33
C ALA A 3 -2.70 -2.08 5.43
N SER A 4 -1.73 -1.24 5.78
CA SER A 4 -1.53 0.07 5.14
C SER A 4 -2.81 0.91 5.19
N PHE A 5 -3.47 0.89 6.35
CA PHE A 5 -4.77 1.50 6.57
C PHE A 5 -4.74 2.38 7.83
N PRO A 6 -5.25 3.62 7.83
CA PRO A 6 -5.95 4.28 6.71
C PRO A 6 -5.09 4.35 5.44
N PRO A 7 -5.75 4.42 4.26
CA PRO A 7 -5.00 4.55 3.02
C PRO A 7 -4.06 5.76 3.05
N HIS A 8 -2.82 5.56 2.60
CA HIS A 8 -1.80 6.60 2.54
C HIS A 8 -1.02 6.52 1.23
N ARG A 9 -0.34 7.61 0.91
CA ARG A 9 0.54 7.70 -0.25
C ARG A 9 1.83 8.43 0.11
N HIS A 10 2.83 8.34 -0.75
CA HIS A 10 4.11 9.05 -0.67
C HIS A 10 4.60 9.37 -2.09
N ASP A 11 3.76 10.13 -2.83
CA ASP A 11 3.90 10.34 -4.27
C ASP A 11 4.64 11.61 -4.62
N PHE A 12 4.71 12.59 -3.71
CA PHE A 12 5.23 13.90 -4.00
C PHE A 12 6.21 14.39 -2.94
N ASP A 13 7.21 15.17 -3.35
CA ASP A 13 8.07 15.88 -2.42
C ASP A 13 7.37 17.16 -1.97
N ARG A 14 6.62 17.07 -0.87
CA ARG A 14 5.88 18.20 -0.28
C ARG A 14 6.04 18.22 1.24
N LEU A 15 7.24 18.58 1.69
CA LEU A 15 7.49 18.68 3.13
C LEU A 15 6.57 19.74 3.77
N PRO A 16 6.05 19.49 4.97
CA PRO A 16 6.26 18.30 5.81
C PRO A 16 5.24 17.17 5.61
N GLU A 17 4.36 17.28 4.61
CA GLU A 17 3.21 16.37 4.45
C GLU A 17 3.58 15.01 3.90
N GLU A 18 4.43 14.96 2.90
CA GLU A 18 4.85 13.70 2.26
C GLU A 18 6.19 13.83 1.54
N VAL A 19 6.81 12.69 1.26
CA VAL A 19 8.03 12.57 0.46
C VAL A 19 7.77 11.56 -0.65
N ASP A 20 8.25 11.86 -1.86
CA ASP A 20 8.13 10.95 -3.00
C ASP A 20 9.01 9.72 -2.80
N MET A 21 8.37 8.55 -2.75
CA MET A 21 9.03 7.25 -2.67
C MET A 21 8.30 6.23 -3.53
N GLU A 22 9.06 5.52 -4.33
CA GLU A 22 8.55 4.33 -5.00
C GLU A 22 8.55 3.16 -4.04
N GLU A 23 7.57 2.29 -4.16
CA GLU A 23 7.42 1.16 -3.25
C GLU A 23 7.16 -0.13 -4.02
N LEU A 24 7.69 -1.22 -3.48
CA LEU A 24 7.44 -2.58 -3.95
C LEU A 24 7.02 -3.42 -2.75
N TYR A 25 5.94 -4.19 -2.89
CA TYR A 25 5.55 -5.21 -1.94
C TYR A 25 5.87 -6.60 -2.50
N PHE A 26 6.42 -7.46 -1.65
CA PHE A 26 6.58 -8.90 -1.93
C PHE A 26 5.77 -9.69 -0.91
N PHE A 27 4.90 -10.59 -1.40
CA PHE A 27 3.91 -11.28 -0.58
C PHE A 27 4.25 -12.76 -0.35
N ARG A 28 4.00 -13.21 0.87
CA ARG A 28 4.02 -14.62 1.25
C ARG A 28 2.76 -14.93 2.04
N PHE A 29 2.20 -16.13 1.84
CA PHE A 29 1.00 -16.57 2.55
C PHE A 29 1.24 -17.91 3.25
N ASP A 30 0.59 -18.10 4.41
CA ASP A 30 0.58 -19.35 5.14
C ASP A 30 -0.86 -19.67 5.56
N PRO A 31 -1.44 -20.80 5.11
CA PRO A 31 -0.95 -21.70 4.05
C PRO A 31 -0.74 -21.00 2.70
N GLU A 32 0.08 -21.60 1.84
CA GLU A 32 0.50 -20.98 0.57
C GLU A 32 -0.63 -20.70 -0.42
N GLY A 33 -1.78 -21.38 -0.28
CA GLY A 33 -2.98 -21.14 -1.08
C GLY A 33 -3.74 -19.87 -0.72
N GLY A 34 -3.28 -19.11 0.27
CA GLY A 34 -3.89 -17.84 0.67
C GLY A 34 -3.79 -16.77 -0.40
N PHE A 35 -4.62 -15.77 -0.26
CA PHE A 35 -4.62 -14.61 -1.16
C PHE A 35 -5.06 -13.34 -0.43
N GLY A 36 -4.78 -12.22 -1.05
CA GLY A 36 -5.25 -10.91 -0.61
C GLY A 36 -5.65 -10.06 -1.80
N LEU A 37 -6.08 -8.83 -1.53
CA LEU A 37 -6.36 -7.83 -2.54
C LEU A 37 -5.57 -6.56 -2.22
N GLN A 38 -4.86 -6.05 -3.20
CA GLN A 38 -4.21 -4.74 -3.11
C GLN A 38 -5.06 -3.73 -3.87
N ARG A 39 -5.60 -2.74 -3.18
CA ARG A 39 -6.27 -1.62 -3.84
C ARG A 39 -5.25 -0.51 -4.11
N ILE A 40 -5.31 0.06 -5.30
CA ILE A 40 -4.47 1.18 -5.72
C ILE A 40 -5.37 2.24 -6.34
N TYR A 41 -5.33 3.46 -5.82
CA TYR A 41 -6.14 4.55 -6.35
C TYR A 41 -5.49 5.90 -6.09
N ASN A 42 -5.79 6.89 -6.92
CA ASN A 42 -5.36 8.27 -6.73
C ASN A 42 -6.55 9.20 -6.47
N ASP A 43 -6.27 10.46 -6.15
CA ASP A 43 -7.33 11.45 -5.85
C ASP A 43 -8.28 11.66 -7.03
N ALA A 44 -7.75 11.71 -8.25
CA ALA A 44 -8.55 11.93 -9.46
C ALA A 44 -9.33 10.70 -9.89
N ARG A 45 -9.07 9.52 -9.27
CA ARG A 45 -9.64 8.23 -9.68
C ARG A 45 -9.32 7.83 -11.13
N SER A 46 -8.28 8.40 -11.71
CA SER A 46 -7.74 7.93 -12.99
C SER A 46 -7.06 6.57 -12.83
N ILE A 47 -6.59 6.29 -11.61
CA ILE A 47 -6.18 4.96 -11.16
C ILE A 47 -7.15 4.56 -10.05
N ASP A 48 -7.88 3.48 -10.23
CA ASP A 48 -8.75 2.90 -9.19
C ASP A 48 -8.96 1.43 -9.53
N THR A 49 -8.12 0.58 -8.94
CA THR A 49 -8.10 -0.84 -9.22
C THR A 49 -7.86 -1.65 -7.96
N ALA A 50 -8.30 -2.89 -7.97
CA ALA A 50 -7.97 -3.87 -6.95
C ALA A 50 -7.45 -5.13 -7.65
N VAL A 51 -6.28 -5.58 -7.26
CA VAL A 51 -5.64 -6.75 -7.86
C VAL A 51 -5.46 -7.84 -6.82
N PRO A 52 -5.73 -9.10 -7.17
CA PRO A 52 -5.42 -10.20 -6.27
C PRO A 52 -3.90 -10.34 -6.15
N VAL A 53 -3.45 -10.66 -4.93
CA VAL A 53 -2.05 -11.00 -4.65
C VAL A 53 -2.02 -12.39 -4.04
N VAL A 54 -1.09 -13.20 -4.48
CA VAL A 54 -0.90 -14.59 -4.04
C VAL A 54 0.53 -14.82 -3.60
N HIS A 55 0.81 -16.02 -3.09
CA HIS A 55 2.13 -16.39 -2.59
C HIS A 55 3.22 -16.16 -3.63
N ASN A 56 4.28 -15.47 -3.22
CA ASN A 56 5.43 -15.06 -4.04
C ASN A 56 5.15 -13.97 -5.09
N ASP A 57 4.00 -13.32 -5.04
CA ASP A 57 3.75 -12.16 -5.89
C ASP A 57 4.52 -10.93 -5.41
N ALA A 58 4.88 -10.08 -6.36
CA ALA A 58 5.39 -8.74 -6.11
C ALA A 58 4.47 -7.71 -6.73
N ALA A 59 4.16 -6.64 -5.99
CA ALA A 59 3.37 -5.52 -6.47
C ALA A 59 4.23 -4.27 -6.53
N LEU A 60 4.29 -3.63 -7.69
CA LEU A 60 4.94 -2.33 -7.86
C LEU A 60 3.92 -1.23 -7.59
N LEU A 61 4.30 -0.28 -6.75
CA LEU A 61 3.44 0.80 -6.31
C LEU A 61 4.12 2.15 -6.63
N PRO A 62 4.12 2.56 -7.91
CA PRO A 62 4.79 3.81 -8.31
C PRO A 62 4.07 5.05 -7.80
N GLU A 63 2.75 4.98 -7.62
CA GLU A 63 1.94 6.09 -7.12
C GLU A 63 0.62 5.60 -6.52
N GLY A 64 -0.03 6.45 -5.75
CA GLY A 64 -1.38 6.27 -5.24
C GLY A 64 -1.45 5.72 -3.83
N TYR A 65 -2.67 5.78 -3.30
CA TYR A 65 -3.02 5.11 -2.05
C TYR A 65 -3.09 3.61 -2.29
N HIS A 66 -2.59 2.80 -1.35
CA HIS A 66 -2.38 1.37 -1.61
C HIS A 66 -2.68 0.45 -0.40
N PRO A 67 -3.88 0.51 0.18
CA PRO A 67 -4.22 -0.42 1.24
C PRO A 67 -4.30 -1.86 0.70
N VAL A 68 -4.03 -2.82 1.59
CA VAL A 68 -4.06 -4.24 1.24
C VAL A 68 -4.87 -5.01 2.28
N VAL A 69 -5.61 -6.02 1.84
CA VAL A 69 -6.43 -6.87 2.71
C VAL A 69 -6.08 -8.34 2.50
N ASN A 70 -6.08 -9.09 3.61
CA ASN A 70 -5.82 -10.51 3.63
C ASN A 70 -7.13 -11.31 3.73
N ALA A 71 -7.24 -12.41 3.00
CA ALA A 71 -8.38 -13.31 3.13
C ALA A 71 -8.41 -13.94 4.53
N PRO A 72 -9.60 -14.11 5.14
CA PRO A 72 -9.71 -14.73 6.45
C PRO A 72 -9.16 -16.16 6.47
N GLY A 73 -8.57 -16.56 7.59
CA GLY A 73 -8.04 -17.90 7.77
C GLY A 73 -6.60 -18.11 7.30
N TYR A 74 -6.03 -17.13 6.64
CA TYR A 74 -4.64 -17.16 6.19
C TYR A 74 -3.80 -16.09 6.89
N ALA A 75 -2.52 -16.37 7.07
CA ALA A 75 -1.55 -15.36 7.46
C ALA A 75 -0.88 -14.78 6.21
N MET A 76 -0.87 -13.47 6.10
CA MET A 76 -0.18 -12.76 5.03
C MET A 76 1.05 -12.07 5.60
N TYR A 77 2.20 -12.39 5.04
CA TYR A 77 3.44 -11.65 5.24
C TYR A 77 3.69 -10.80 3.99
N TYR A 78 4.10 -9.57 4.18
CA TYR A 78 4.61 -8.79 3.06
C TYR A 78 5.85 -8.01 3.46
N LEU A 79 6.83 -8.04 2.58
CA LEU A 79 8.04 -7.22 2.67
C LEU A 79 7.80 -6.00 1.80
N TRP A 80 7.95 -4.82 2.37
CA TRP A 80 7.89 -3.58 1.61
C TRP A 80 9.28 -2.99 1.48
N ILE A 81 9.60 -2.55 0.26
CA ILE A 81 10.86 -1.94 -0.09
C ILE A 81 10.55 -0.58 -0.70
N MET A 82 11.18 0.45 -0.17
CA MET A 82 10.97 1.82 -0.60
C MET A 82 12.27 2.41 -1.11
N ALA A 83 12.17 3.18 -2.19
CA ALA A 83 13.30 3.91 -2.78
C ALA A 83 12.87 5.33 -3.14
N GLY A 84 13.73 6.29 -2.84
CA GLY A 84 13.47 7.70 -3.13
C GLY A 84 14.75 8.52 -3.01
N LYS A 85 14.70 9.74 -3.47
CA LYS A 85 15.84 10.67 -3.39
C LYS A 85 16.14 11.12 -1.95
N THR A 86 15.09 11.22 -1.15
CA THR A 86 15.18 11.66 0.26
C THR A 86 14.94 10.45 1.15
N ARG A 87 15.89 10.15 2.02
CA ARG A 87 15.80 9.03 2.98
C ARG A 87 14.94 9.42 4.17
N ARG A 88 13.66 9.63 3.93
CA ARG A 88 12.72 10.09 4.93
C ARG A 88 11.34 9.50 4.65
N PHE A 89 10.78 8.79 5.61
CA PHE A 89 9.43 8.24 5.47
C PHE A 89 8.41 9.27 5.95
N LEU A 90 7.74 9.88 5.00
CA LEU A 90 6.60 10.78 5.25
C LEU A 90 5.51 10.42 4.26
N SER A 91 4.35 10.07 4.77
CA SER A 91 3.19 9.69 3.96
C SER A 91 2.02 10.60 4.26
N SER A 92 1.19 10.82 3.25
CA SER A 92 -0.05 11.60 3.37
C SER A 92 -1.24 10.64 3.39
N LEU A 93 -2.09 10.79 4.40
CA LEU A 93 -3.32 10.00 4.52
C LEU A 93 -4.37 10.50 3.53
N ASP A 94 -5.16 9.58 2.98
CA ASP A 94 -6.35 9.94 2.23
C ASP A 94 -7.30 10.75 3.14
N PRO A 95 -7.63 12.00 2.77
CA PRO A 95 -8.48 12.85 3.59
C PRO A 95 -9.85 12.23 3.92
N ALA A 96 -10.41 11.43 2.99
CA ALA A 96 -11.71 10.78 3.19
C ALA A 96 -11.69 9.75 4.32
N HIS A 97 -10.53 9.19 4.63
CA HIS A 97 -10.37 8.14 5.63
C HIS A 97 -9.52 8.55 6.84
N ARG A 98 -9.06 9.79 6.87
CA ARG A 98 -8.19 10.31 7.93
C ARG A 98 -8.79 10.15 9.33
N TRP A 99 -10.10 10.22 9.45
CA TRP A 99 -10.81 10.10 10.72
C TRP A 99 -10.61 8.76 11.42
N ILE A 100 -10.16 7.73 10.71
CA ILE A 100 -9.88 6.40 11.25
C ILE A 100 -8.56 6.40 12.04
N ALA A 101 -7.61 7.25 11.66
CA ALA A 101 -6.34 7.38 12.36
C ALA A 101 -6.58 8.07 13.70
N LYS A 102 -6.26 7.39 14.75
CA LYS A 102 -6.40 7.92 16.12
C LYS A 102 -5.05 8.27 16.72
#